data_7078dcc4cc2cf3590281520db36b72c9
#
_entry.id   7078dcc4cc2cf3590281520db36b72c9
#
_cell.length_a   1.000
_cell.length_b   1.000
_cell.length_c   1.000
_cell.angle_alpha   90.00
_cell.angle_beta   90.00
_cell.angle_gamma   90.00
#
_symmetry.space_group_name_H-M   'P 1'
#
loop_
_entity.id
_entity.type
_entity.pdbx_description
1 polymer ?
#
loop_
_entity_poly.entity_id
_entity_poly.type
_entity_poly.pdbx_seq_one_letter_code
_entity_poly.pdbx_strand_id
1 'polypeptide(L)'
;MKTRSVPPRRENVYVLDAKNRPVEVFDRGEWSRWMAENELIFRRTLLEESGVTVTTRFRGVSEARTGEPLLFVTRIAGMQARENKSYGTRMLDEALELHERIVQKILRMLTGR
;
A
#
# COMPACT_ATOMS: atom_id res chain seq x y z
N MET A 1 -22.88 27.97 15.56
CA MET A 1 -22.57 27.56 15.36
C MET A 1 -21.91 26.94 14.87
N LYS A 2 -21.54 26.92 14.64
CA LYS A 2 -21.10 26.41 14.17
C LYS A 2 -20.31 25.71 14.34
N THR A 3 -20.08 25.18 14.17
CA THR A 3 -19.57 24.55 14.39
C THR A 3 -18.65 24.01 13.98
N ARG A 4 -18.10 23.92 13.66
CA ARG A 4 -17.22 23.43 13.36
C ARG A 4 -16.29 23.28 13.69
N SER A 5 -16.29 23.12 13.69
CA SER A 5 -15.39 23.16 14.29
C SER A 5 -14.19 22.42 14.13
N VAL A 6 -14.06 21.17 14.11
CA VAL A 6 -12.86 20.43 13.77
C VAL A 6 -12.69 20.47 12.28
N PRO A 7 -11.58 20.94 11.79
CA PRO A 7 -11.37 20.88 10.35
C PRO A 7 -11.36 19.45 9.90
N PRO A 8 -11.77 19.18 8.70
CA PRO A 8 -11.68 17.83 8.18
C PRO A 8 -10.24 17.38 8.22
N ARG A 9 -10.06 16.11 8.48
CA ARG A 9 -8.72 15.57 8.49
C ARG A 9 -8.07 15.80 7.16
N ARG A 10 -6.89 16.32 7.21
CA ARG A 10 -6.18 16.53 5.99
C ARG A 10 -5.46 15.27 5.58
N GLU A 11 -5.77 14.82 4.41
CA GLU A 11 -5.05 13.73 3.81
C GLU A 11 -4.08 14.34 2.83
N ASN A 12 -2.83 13.98 2.97
CA ASN A 12 -1.84 14.40 1.99
C ASN A 12 -1.83 13.40 0.85
N VAL A 13 -1.74 13.89 -0.36
CA VAL A 13 -1.80 13.04 -1.53
C VAL A 13 -0.49 13.11 -2.29
N TYR A 14 -0.13 11.98 -2.87
CA TYR A 14 1.19 11.80 -3.47
C TYR A 14 1.06 11.08 -4.79
N VAL A 15 2.00 11.38 -5.69
CA VAL A 15 2.19 10.62 -6.91
C VAL A 15 3.62 10.10 -6.89
N LEU A 16 4.01 9.37 -7.93
CA LEU A 16 5.38 8.86 -8.01
C LEU A 16 6.13 9.57 -9.13
N ASP A 17 7.39 9.87 -8.87
CA ASP A 17 8.22 10.45 -9.90
C ASP A 17 8.78 9.35 -10.80
N ALA A 18 9.68 9.72 -11.71
CA ALA A 18 10.21 8.78 -12.68
C ALA A 18 10.98 7.64 -12.04
N LYS A 19 11.43 7.82 -10.81
CA LYS A 19 12.16 6.79 -10.10
C LYS A 19 11.29 6.10 -9.06
N ASN A 20 9.98 6.27 -9.18
CA ASN A 20 9.00 5.67 -8.28
C ASN A 20 9.16 6.13 -6.85
N ARG A 21 9.57 7.36 -6.67
CA ARG A 21 9.65 7.95 -5.34
C ARG A 21 8.44 8.83 -5.13
N PRO A 22 7.84 8.79 -3.93
CA PRO A 22 6.65 9.59 -3.68
C PRO A 22 6.96 11.09 -3.70
N VAL A 23 6.07 11.82 -4.32
CA VAL A 23 6.14 13.28 -4.39
C VAL A 23 4.78 13.81 -4.01
N GLU A 24 4.74 14.68 -3.02
CA GLU A 24 3.48 15.24 -2.60
C GLU A 24 2.95 16.21 -3.66
N VAL A 25 1.64 16.14 -3.90
CA VAL A 25 1.00 17.07 -4.80
C VAL A 25 -0.12 17.77 -4.05
N PHE A 26 -0.45 18.95 -4.49
CA PHE A 26 -1.41 19.79 -3.77
C PHE A 26 -2.69 20.02 -4.53
N ASP A 27 -2.72 19.66 -5.79
CA ASP A 27 -3.92 19.75 -6.61
C ASP A 27 -4.56 18.37 -6.66
N ARG A 28 -5.72 18.24 -6.05
CA ARG A 28 -6.36 16.93 -5.95
C ARG A 28 -6.87 16.43 -7.29
N GLY A 29 -7.20 17.33 -8.20
CA GLY A 29 -7.59 16.93 -9.53
C GLY A 29 -6.44 16.31 -10.29
N GLU A 30 -5.28 16.92 -10.16
CA GLU A 30 -4.07 16.39 -10.77
C GLU A 30 -3.73 15.02 -10.19
N TRP A 31 -3.82 14.91 -8.88
CA TRP A 31 -3.56 13.63 -8.21
C TRP A 31 -4.52 12.55 -8.70
N SER A 32 -5.79 12.89 -8.77
CA SER A 32 -6.80 11.92 -9.16
C SER A 32 -6.56 11.42 -10.59
N ARG A 33 -6.18 12.34 -11.48
CA ARG A 33 -5.89 11.98 -12.85
C ARG A 33 -4.68 11.06 -12.93
N TRP A 34 -3.63 11.41 -12.18
CA TRP A 34 -2.43 10.58 -12.18
C TRP A 34 -2.74 9.17 -11.67
N MET A 35 -3.51 9.08 -10.58
CA MET A 35 -3.86 7.77 -10.02
C MET A 35 -4.65 6.93 -11.00
N ALA A 36 -5.51 7.58 -11.78
CA ALA A 36 -6.32 6.86 -12.76
C ALA A 36 -5.52 6.40 -13.96
N GLU A 37 -4.46 7.12 -14.30
CA GLU A 37 -3.72 6.86 -15.53
C GLU A 37 -2.49 5.99 -15.35
N ASN A 38 -2.14 5.65 -14.12
CA ASN A 38 -0.93 4.91 -13.87
C ASN A 38 -1.23 3.58 -13.23
N GLU A 39 -0.36 2.62 -13.47
CA GLU A 39 -0.48 1.31 -12.83
C GLU A 39 -0.02 1.43 -11.39
N LEU A 40 -0.87 1.03 -10.47
CA LEU A 40 -0.58 1.19 -9.06
C LEU A 40 -0.09 -0.09 -8.39
N ILE A 41 -0.30 -1.22 -9.03
CA ILE A 41 0.14 -2.49 -8.48
C ILE A 41 1.53 -2.79 -8.99
N PHE A 42 2.46 -2.93 -8.06
CA PHE A 42 3.85 -3.17 -8.43
C PHE A 42 4.21 -4.64 -8.40
N ARG A 43 3.49 -5.43 -7.63
CA ARG A 43 3.76 -6.86 -7.60
C ARG A 43 2.57 -7.59 -7.03
N ARG A 44 2.25 -8.70 -7.64
CA ARG A 44 1.19 -9.58 -7.16
C ARG A 44 1.67 -11.00 -7.27
N THR A 45 1.59 -11.74 -6.17
CA THR A 45 2.01 -13.13 -6.14
C THR A 45 0.84 -13.96 -5.69
N LEU A 46 0.47 -14.93 -6.51
CA LEU A 46 -0.59 -15.86 -6.16
C LEU A 46 0.06 -17.19 -5.78
N LEU A 47 -0.22 -17.64 -4.59
CA LEU A 47 0.25 -18.93 -4.10
C LEU A 47 -0.90 -19.91 -4.29
N GLU A 48 -0.91 -20.56 -5.43
CA GLU A 48 -2.10 -21.25 -5.93
C GLU A 48 -2.60 -22.33 -5.02
N GLU A 49 -1.68 -23.07 -4.42
CA GLU A 49 -2.12 -24.18 -3.60
C GLU A 49 -2.90 -23.74 -2.38
N SER A 50 -2.59 -22.59 -1.86
CA SER A 50 -3.25 -22.09 -0.68
C SER A 50 -4.35 -21.10 -0.99
N GLY A 51 -4.37 -20.57 -2.20
CA GLY A 51 -5.29 -19.52 -2.55
C GLY A 51 -4.94 -18.18 -1.95
N VAL A 52 -3.72 -18.02 -1.46
CA VAL A 52 -3.28 -16.77 -0.86
C VAL A 52 -2.69 -15.88 -1.94
N THR A 53 -3.06 -14.61 -1.92
CA THR A 53 -2.50 -13.62 -2.82
C THR A 53 -1.82 -12.54 -2.00
N VAL A 54 -0.62 -12.17 -2.41
CA VAL A 54 0.12 -11.05 -1.81
C VAL A 54 0.24 -9.98 -2.86
N THR A 55 -0.22 -8.77 -2.54
CA THR A 55 -0.23 -7.68 -3.49
C THR A 55 0.41 -6.45 -2.88
N THR A 56 1.33 -5.83 -3.60
CA THR A 56 1.96 -4.58 -3.20
C THR A 56 1.55 -3.50 -4.17
N ARG A 57 1.00 -2.41 -3.64
CA ARG A 57 0.53 -1.33 -4.49
C ARG A 57 0.86 0.02 -3.87
N PHE A 58 0.83 1.04 -4.72
CA PHE A 58 0.99 2.41 -4.27
C PHE A 58 -0.39 2.92 -3.83
N ARG A 59 -0.43 3.50 -2.65
CA ARG A 59 -1.66 3.96 -2.10
C ARG A 59 -1.96 5.42 -2.43
N GLY A 60 -0.93 6.26 -2.44
CA GLY A 60 -1.06 7.63 -2.86
C GLY A 60 -1.67 8.58 -1.86
N VAL A 61 -2.11 8.09 -0.71
CA VAL A 61 -2.75 8.91 0.29
C VAL A 61 -2.16 8.57 1.64
N SER A 62 -1.87 9.57 2.43
CA SER A 62 -1.41 9.36 3.80
C SER A 62 -2.29 10.10 4.76
N GLU A 63 -2.73 9.40 5.78
CA GLU A 63 -3.48 10.00 6.86
C GLU A 63 -2.63 10.17 8.09
N ALA A 64 -1.35 9.86 8.00
CA ALA A 64 -0.48 9.94 9.15
C ALA A 64 -0.35 11.37 9.60
N ARG A 65 -0.48 11.57 10.89
CA ARG A 65 -0.32 12.89 11.45
C ARG A 65 1.10 13.16 11.85
N THR A 66 1.81 12.11 12.21
CA THR A 66 3.19 12.21 12.62
C THR A 66 3.95 11.13 11.90
N GLY A 67 5.25 11.33 11.82
CA GLY A 67 6.09 10.35 11.18
C GLY A 67 5.96 10.44 9.68
N GLU A 68 6.62 9.54 9.03
CA GLU A 68 6.65 9.54 7.58
C GLU A 68 5.45 8.80 7.02
N PRO A 69 4.95 9.26 5.90
CA PRO A 69 3.75 8.63 5.33
C PRO A 69 4.05 7.22 4.83
N LEU A 70 3.10 6.33 5.05
CA LEU A 70 3.19 4.97 4.58
C LEU A 70 2.38 4.86 3.30
N LEU A 71 3.05 4.98 2.18
CA LEU A 71 2.39 5.18 0.89
C LEU A 71 2.29 3.94 0.04
N PHE A 72 2.97 2.86 0.42
CA PHE A 72 2.86 1.59 -0.26
C PHE A 72 2.24 0.59 0.70
N VAL A 73 1.36 -0.24 0.17
CA VAL A 73 0.65 -1.21 1.00
C VAL A 73 0.86 -2.60 0.42
N THR A 74 1.26 -3.53 1.27
CA THR A 74 1.37 -4.93 0.90
C THR A 74 0.27 -5.67 1.64
N ARG A 75 -0.60 -6.32 0.89
CA ARG A 75 -1.78 -6.94 1.45
C ARG A 75 -1.75 -8.44 1.21
N ILE A 76 -2.13 -9.17 2.23
CA ILE A 76 -2.29 -10.62 2.17
C ILE A 76 -3.77 -10.91 2.19
N ALA A 77 -4.25 -11.64 1.20
CA ALA A 77 -5.68 -11.94 1.09
C ALA A 77 -5.86 -13.41 0.82
N GLY A 78 -7.00 -13.93 1.21
CA GLY A 78 -7.36 -15.29 0.93
C GLY A 78 -6.93 -16.30 1.97
N MET A 79 -6.37 -15.87 3.07
CA MET A 79 -5.96 -16.80 4.10
C MET A 79 -7.18 -17.29 4.83
N GLN A 80 -7.28 -18.58 4.90
CA GLN A 80 -8.36 -19.22 5.56
C GLN A 80 -8.30 -18.94 7.04
N ALA A 81 -9.42 -18.69 7.63
CA ALA A 81 -9.52 -18.54 9.08
C ALA A 81 -8.76 -17.36 9.63
N ARG A 82 -8.32 -16.47 8.79
CA ARG A 82 -7.59 -15.29 9.25
C ARG A 82 -8.14 -14.08 8.56
N GLU A 83 -8.12 -13.00 9.25
CA GLU A 83 -8.44 -11.76 8.58
C GLU A 83 -7.30 -11.39 7.66
N ASN A 84 -7.64 -10.66 6.63
CA ASN A 84 -6.64 -10.16 5.72
C ASN A 84 -5.76 -9.15 6.43
N LYS A 85 -4.49 -9.16 6.11
CA LYS A 85 -3.54 -8.27 6.74
C LYS A 85 -2.94 -7.34 5.73
N SER A 86 -2.65 -6.13 6.18
CA SER A 86 -2.05 -5.10 5.34
C SER A 86 -0.90 -4.46 6.09
N TYR A 87 0.16 -4.17 5.36
CA TYR A 87 1.35 -3.57 5.93
C TYR A 87 1.74 -2.38 5.09
N GLY A 88 2.04 -1.27 5.75
CA GLY A 88 2.43 -0.06 5.06
C GLY A 88 3.93 0.13 5.07
N THR A 89 4.46 0.67 3.99
CA THR A 89 5.87 1.05 3.90
C THR A 89 5.97 2.41 3.23
N ARG A 90 7.12 3.04 3.40
CA ARG A 90 7.31 4.38 2.91
C ARG A 90 7.79 4.42 1.46
N MET A 91 8.65 3.49 1.10
CA MET A 91 9.31 3.49 -0.19
C MET A 91 9.06 2.18 -0.91
N LEU A 92 9.15 2.23 -2.23
CA LEU A 92 8.87 1.05 -3.04
C LEU A 92 9.81 -0.10 -2.75
N ASP A 93 11.12 0.18 -2.61
CA ASP A 93 12.06 -0.89 -2.38
C ASP A 93 11.78 -1.59 -1.06
N GLU A 94 11.38 -0.84 -0.04
CA GLU A 94 10.99 -1.45 1.23
C GLU A 94 9.76 -2.33 1.05
N ALA A 95 8.82 -1.86 0.23
CA ALA A 95 7.60 -2.60 0.01
C ALA A 95 7.87 -3.91 -0.72
N LEU A 96 8.71 -3.87 -1.73
CA LEU A 96 9.01 -5.08 -2.50
C LEU A 96 9.81 -6.07 -1.68
N GLU A 97 10.69 -5.57 -0.82
CA GLU A 97 11.43 -6.44 0.07
C GLU A 97 10.50 -7.12 1.05
N LEU A 98 9.57 -6.35 1.60
CA LEU A 98 8.57 -6.91 2.51
C LEU A 98 7.70 -7.93 1.80
N HIS A 99 7.29 -7.62 0.57
CA HIS A 99 6.50 -8.53 -0.24
C HIS A 99 7.19 -9.89 -0.36
N GLU A 100 8.46 -9.86 -0.71
CA GLU A 100 9.21 -11.10 -0.90
C GLU A 100 9.36 -11.86 0.41
N ARG A 101 9.58 -11.14 1.51
CA ARG A 101 9.71 -11.78 2.81
C ARG A 101 8.41 -12.48 3.22
N ILE A 102 7.29 -11.82 2.93
CA ILE A 102 5.99 -12.40 3.24
C ILE A 102 5.76 -13.66 2.41
N VAL A 103 6.06 -13.59 1.12
CA VAL A 103 5.88 -14.73 0.24
C VAL A 103 6.72 -15.90 0.72
N GLN A 104 7.98 -15.65 1.06
CA GLN A 104 8.84 -16.72 1.53
C GLN A 104 8.35 -17.31 2.84
N LYS A 105 7.86 -16.47 3.73
CA LYS A 105 7.34 -16.96 4.99
C LYS A 105 6.12 -17.87 4.77
N ILE A 106 5.23 -17.46 3.89
CA ILE A 106 4.05 -18.27 3.61
C ILE A 106 4.44 -19.58 2.96
N LEU A 107 5.39 -19.54 2.04
CA LEU A 107 5.85 -20.79 1.41
C LEU A 107 6.43 -21.74 2.43
N ARG A 108 7.18 -21.24 3.39
CA ARG A 108 7.73 -22.08 4.42
C ARG A 108 6.63 -22.68 5.29
N MET A 109 5.59 -21.90 5.57
CA MET A 109 4.49 -22.43 6.35
C MET A 109 3.72 -23.52 5.60
N LEU A 110 3.65 -23.40 4.27
CA LEU A 110 2.94 -24.39 3.48
C LEU A 110 3.72 -25.67 3.27
N THR A 111 5.03 -25.58 3.20
CA THR A 111 5.84 -26.72 2.89
C THR A 111 6.56 -27.27 4.11
N GLY A 112 6.72 -26.44 5.08
CA GLY A 112 7.48 -26.83 6.23
C GLY A 112 6.63 -27.57 7.21
N ARG A 113 6.93 -28.46 7.54
CA ARG A 113 6.20 -29.07 8.43
C ARG A 113 6.91 -30.06 8.85
#